data_76595e1a5a59f3067faeadec1a1e4996
#
_entry.id   76595e1a5a59f3067faeadec1a1e4996
#
_cell.length_a   1.000
_cell.length_b   1.000
_cell.length_c   1.000
_cell.angle_alpha   90.00
_cell.angle_beta   90.00
_cell.angle_gamma   90.00
#
_symmetry.space_group_name_H-M   'P 1'
#
loop_
_entity.id
_entity.type
_entity.pdbx_description
1 polymer ?
#
loop_
_entity_poly.entity_id
_entity_poly.type
_entity_poly.pdbx_seq_one_letter_code
_entity_poly.pdbx_strand_id
1 'polypeptide(L)'
;MSKELENNRLQLKTSIECARWLAFHACAFKGHDESLDSKNRGNFIELIKFTSTFNDKVASVVLENAPGNAKYTSPTIQKEILHILASNVRNTIREDIGDAKFCILVDEARDESNIHHPFFFVIRVLFCCCF
;
A
#
# COMPACT_ATOMS: atom_id res chain seq x y z
N MET A 1 -8.33 21.17 -19.81
CA MET A 1 -7.42 20.10 -19.36
C MET A 1 -7.43 19.03 -20.44
N SER A 2 -6.27 18.46 -20.82
CA SER A 2 -6.22 17.42 -21.86
C SER A 2 -6.91 16.15 -21.35
N LYS A 3 -7.69 15.49 -22.22
CA LYS A 3 -8.36 14.21 -21.91
C LYS A 3 -7.35 13.14 -21.45
N GLU A 4 -6.16 13.17 -22.00
CA GLU A 4 -5.06 12.27 -21.59
C GLU A 4 -4.65 12.50 -20.13
N LEU A 5 -4.54 13.76 -19.71
CA LEU A 5 -4.18 14.10 -18.34
C LEU A 5 -5.26 13.64 -17.34
N GLU A 6 -6.53 13.74 -17.72
CA GLU A 6 -7.65 13.24 -16.89
C GLU A 6 -7.60 11.71 -16.75
N ASN A 7 -7.33 11.01 -17.85
CA ASN A 7 -7.19 9.56 -17.86
C ASN A 7 -6.01 9.10 -16.96
N ASN A 8 -4.85 9.74 -17.10
CA ASN A 8 -3.66 9.42 -16.29
C ASN A 8 -3.92 9.67 -14.80
N ARG A 9 -4.62 10.77 -14.47
CA ARG A 9 -5.03 11.05 -13.08
C ARG A 9 -5.98 10.00 -12.54
N LEU A 10 -6.94 9.53 -13.33
CA LEU A 10 -7.90 8.51 -12.92
C LEU A 10 -7.19 7.17 -12.68
N GLN A 11 -6.26 6.78 -13.56
CA GLN A 11 -5.44 5.58 -13.39
C GLN A 11 -4.61 5.64 -12.10
N LEU A 12 -3.86 6.73 -11.91
CA LEU A 12 -3.01 6.91 -10.73
C LEU A 12 -3.85 6.93 -9.45
N LYS A 13 -4.99 7.64 -9.45
CA LYS A 13 -5.92 7.66 -8.33
C LYS A 13 -6.41 6.26 -7.98
N THR A 14 -6.82 5.47 -8.98
CA THR A 14 -7.25 4.08 -8.77
C THR A 14 -6.14 3.24 -8.14
N SER A 15 -4.91 3.35 -8.63
CA SER A 15 -3.75 2.63 -8.07
C SER A 15 -3.46 3.05 -6.62
N ILE A 16 -3.54 4.35 -6.31
CA ILE A 16 -3.32 4.85 -4.95
C ILE A 16 -4.40 4.33 -3.99
N GLU A 17 -5.67 4.38 -4.39
CA GLU A 17 -6.77 3.92 -3.51
C GLU A 17 -6.72 2.40 -3.28
N CYS A 18 -6.39 1.62 -4.30
CA CYS A 18 -6.18 0.18 -4.14
C CYS A 18 -4.99 -0.13 -3.21
N ALA A 19 -3.86 0.58 -3.39
CA ALA A 19 -2.69 0.42 -2.53
C ALA A 19 -3.01 0.81 -1.07
N ARG A 20 -3.72 1.91 -0.87
CA ARG A 20 -4.14 2.37 0.47
C ARG A 20 -5.05 1.36 1.15
N TRP A 21 -6.02 0.81 0.44
CA TRP A 21 -6.92 -0.21 0.96
C TRP A 21 -6.16 -1.47 1.39
N LEU A 22 -5.27 -1.99 0.54
CA LEU A 22 -4.46 -3.16 0.84
C LEU A 22 -3.52 -2.93 2.04
N ALA A 23 -2.88 -1.76 2.10
CA ALA A 23 -2.00 -1.41 3.21
C ALA A 23 -2.78 -1.32 4.53
N PHE A 24 -3.96 -0.71 4.52
CA PHE A 24 -4.83 -0.59 5.70
C PHE A 24 -5.28 -1.96 6.23
N HIS A 25 -5.53 -2.91 5.34
CA HIS A 25 -5.95 -4.27 5.69
C HIS A 25 -4.79 -5.25 5.87
N ALA A 26 -3.54 -4.78 5.86
CA ALA A 26 -2.33 -5.60 5.95
C ALA A 26 -2.29 -6.76 4.93
N CYS A 27 -2.86 -6.54 3.73
CA CYS A 27 -2.90 -7.51 2.66
C CYS A 27 -1.62 -7.47 1.81
N ALA A 28 -1.16 -8.63 1.38
CA ALA A 28 -0.07 -8.71 0.41
C ALA A 28 -0.47 -8.07 -0.92
N PHE A 29 0.47 -7.40 -1.60
CA PHE A 29 0.23 -6.76 -2.89
C PHE A 29 0.42 -7.73 -4.06
N LYS A 30 1.54 -8.43 -4.04
CA LYS A 30 1.95 -9.31 -5.13
C LYS A 30 1.24 -10.66 -5.10
N GLY A 31 0.99 -11.21 -6.29
CA GLY A 31 0.66 -12.60 -6.49
C GLY A 31 1.91 -13.48 -6.62
N HIS A 32 1.70 -14.78 -6.62
CA HIS A 32 2.75 -15.75 -6.92
C HIS A 32 3.17 -15.67 -8.40
N ASP A 33 2.21 -15.42 -9.27
CA ASP A 33 2.39 -15.26 -10.71
C ASP A 33 1.57 -14.06 -11.20
N GLU A 34 2.25 -13.00 -11.66
CA GLU A 34 1.62 -11.77 -12.16
C GLU A 34 1.49 -11.73 -13.69
N SER A 35 1.75 -12.85 -14.38
CA SER A 35 1.61 -12.97 -15.84
C SER A 35 0.18 -12.72 -16.30
N LEU A 36 0.00 -12.37 -17.58
CA LEU A 36 -1.32 -12.10 -18.15
C LEU A 36 -2.23 -13.33 -18.15
N ASP A 37 -1.64 -14.52 -18.23
CA ASP A 37 -2.35 -15.80 -18.28
C ASP A 37 -2.69 -16.34 -16.88
N SER A 38 -2.19 -15.69 -15.83
CA SER A 38 -2.46 -16.08 -14.44
C SER A 38 -3.92 -15.83 -14.07
N LYS A 39 -4.55 -16.82 -13.42
CA LYS A 39 -5.91 -16.68 -12.88
C LYS A 39 -5.98 -15.76 -11.66
N ASN A 40 -4.85 -15.55 -10.98
CA ASN A 40 -4.72 -14.65 -9.84
C ASN A 40 -3.37 -13.93 -9.89
N ARG A 41 -3.37 -12.71 -10.38
CA ARG A 41 -2.19 -11.86 -10.56
C ARG A 41 -1.76 -11.14 -9.29
N GLY A 42 -2.37 -11.44 -8.16
CA GLY A 42 -2.12 -10.81 -6.88
C GLY A 42 -3.14 -9.74 -6.51
N ASN A 43 -3.26 -9.49 -5.21
CA ASN A 43 -4.34 -8.67 -4.66
C ASN A 43 -4.38 -7.26 -5.26
N PHE A 44 -3.24 -6.66 -5.58
CA PHE A 44 -3.21 -5.31 -6.14
C PHE A 44 -3.85 -5.26 -7.54
N ILE A 45 -3.46 -6.15 -8.42
CA ILE A 45 -4.01 -6.23 -9.78
C ILE A 45 -5.48 -6.65 -9.76
N GLU A 46 -5.81 -7.66 -8.95
CA GLU A 46 -7.19 -8.14 -8.83
C GLU A 46 -8.12 -7.08 -8.21
N LEU A 47 -7.63 -6.26 -7.28
CA LEU A 47 -8.42 -5.17 -6.71
C LEU A 47 -8.67 -4.05 -7.72
N ILE A 48 -7.69 -3.69 -8.56
CA ILE A 48 -7.88 -2.75 -9.67
C ILE A 48 -8.92 -3.31 -10.66
N LYS A 49 -8.81 -4.60 -10.99
CA LYS A 49 -9.76 -5.29 -11.86
C LYS A 49 -11.17 -5.30 -11.25
N PHE A 50 -11.28 -5.57 -9.95
CA PHE A 50 -12.56 -5.50 -9.23
C PHE A 50 -13.16 -4.09 -9.28
N THR A 51 -12.39 -3.03 -9.04
CA THR A 51 -12.90 -1.65 -9.11
C THR A 51 -13.37 -1.29 -10.52
N SER A 52 -12.74 -1.84 -11.56
CA SER A 52 -13.15 -1.61 -12.94
C SER A 52 -14.50 -2.23 -13.29
N THR A 53 -14.97 -3.26 -12.58
CA THR A 53 -16.28 -3.87 -12.82
C THR A 53 -17.46 -2.96 -12.46
N PHE A 54 -17.22 -1.97 -11.59
CA PHE A 54 -18.27 -1.06 -11.12
C PHE A 54 -18.16 0.35 -11.71
N ASN A 55 -17.12 0.61 -12.52
CA ASN A 55 -16.90 1.96 -13.06
C ASN A 55 -16.31 1.90 -14.48
N ASP A 56 -17.15 2.13 -15.48
CA ASP A 56 -16.78 2.11 -16.89
C ASP A 56 -15.66 3.10 -17.25
N LYS A 57 -15.58 4.24 -16.57
CA LYS A 57 -14.50 5.20 -16.79
C LYS A 57 -13.16 4.63 -16.31
N VAL A 58 -13.17 3.94 -15.17
CA VAL A 58 -11.98 3.25 -14.67
C VAL A 58 -11.64 2.10 -15.61
N ALA A 59 -12.61 1.28 -15.98
CA ALA A 59 -12.43 0.15 -16.90
C ALA A 59 -11.75 0.57 -18.21
N SER A 60 -12.14 1.74 -18.76
CA SER A 60 -11.60 2.23 -20.03
C SER A 60 -10.14 2.69 -19.99
N VAL A 61 -9.56 2.86 -18.80
CA VAL A 61 -8.20 3.45 -18.65
C VAL A 61 -7.22 2.60 -17.85
N VAL A 62 -7.62 1.50 -17.20
CA VAL A 62 -6.75 0.66 -16.37
C VAL A 62 -6.35 -0.65 -17.06
N LEU A 63 -5.32 -1.29 -16.54
CA LEU A 63 -4.82 -2.61 -16.95
C LEU A 63 -4.52 -2.69 -18.45
N GLU A 64 -5.22 -3.56 -19.17
CA GLU A 64 -5.04 -3.79 -20.60
C GLU A 64 -5.46 -2.58 -21.45
N ASN A 65 -6.39 -1.77 -20.95
CA ASN A 65 -6.88 -0.55 -21.62
C ASN A 65 -6.00 0.68 -21.34
N ALA A 66 -5.01 0.53 -20.45
CA ALA A 66 -4.06 1.60 -20.14
C ALA A 66 -3.08 1.83 -21.31
N PRO A 67 -2.69 3.08 -21.61
CA PRO A 67 -1.60 3.37 -22.53
C PRO A 67 -0.33 2.62 -22.11
N GLY A 68 0.41 2.05 -23.07
CA GLY A 68 1.52 1.12 -22.82
C GLY A 68 2.59 1.60 -21.84
N ASN A 69 2.80 2.91 -21.73
CA ASN A 69 3.82 3.56 -20.89
C ASN A 69 3.27 4.15 -19.57
N ALA A 70 1.97 4.09 -19.31
CA ALA A 70 1.33 4.75 -18.16
C ALA A 70 0.37 3.81 -17.41
N LYS A 71 0.80 2.59 -17.10
CA LYS A 71 -0.08 1.60 -16.42
C LYS A 71 -0.23 1.82 -14.92
N TYR A 72 0.68 2.52 -14.26
CA TYR A 72 0.72 2.79 -12.80
C TYR A 72 0.52 1.55 -11.91
N THR A 73 0.83 0.35 -12.44
CA THR A 73 0.65 -0.93 -11.75
C THR A 73 1.96 -1.66 -11.50
N SER A 74 3.09 -1.13 -11.98
CA SER A 74 4.39 -1.78 -11.83
C SER A 74 4.81 -1.91 -10.36
N PRO A 75 5.64 -2.91 -10.01
CA PRO A 75 6.18 -3.05 -8.66
C PRO A 75 6.92 -1.81 -8.15
N THR A 76 7.55 -1.04 -9.04
CA THR A 76 8.21 0.21 -8.70
C THR A 76 7.19 1.26 -8.25
N ILE A 77 6.13 1.46 -9.01
CA ILE A 77 5.05 2.39 -8.65
C ILE A 77 4.36 1.98 -7.36
N GLN A 78 4.11 0.68 -7.15
CA GLN A 78 3.55 0.18 -5.89
C GLN A 78 4.43 0.56 -4.69
N LYS A 79 5.75 0.40 -4.81
CA LYS A 79 6.72 0.79 -3.77
C LYS A 79 6.74 2.29 -3.52
N GLU A 80 6.67 3.10 -4.57
CA GLU A 80 6.62 4.56 -4.47
C GLU A 80 5.36 5.03 -3.75
N ILE A 81 4.19 4.49 -4.11
CA ILE A 81 2.92 4.78 -3.43
C ILE A 81 3.03 4.42 -1.95
N LEU A 82 3.51 3.23 -1.61
CA LEU A 82 3.69 2.79 -0.22
C LEU A 82 4.68 3.67 0.54
N HIS A 83 5.77 4.10 -0.11
CA HIS A 83 6.75 5.01 0.49
C HIS A 83 6.12 6.37 0.86
N ILE A 84 5.32 6.93 -0.04
CA ILE A 84 4.61 8.19 0.20
C ILE A 84 3.61 8.03 1.34
N LEU A 85 2.80 6.98 1.34
CA LEU A 85 1.83 6.69 2.41
C LEU A 85 2.54 6.55 3.76
N ALA A 86 3.62 5.76 3.82
CA ALA A 86 4.40 5.57 5.03
C ALA A 86 5.08 6.87 5.51
N SER A 87 5.50 7.72 4.60
CA SER A 87 6.09 9.02 4.93
C SER A 87 5.06 9.96 5.53
N ASN A 88 3.84 9.99 4.99
CA ASN A 88 2.74 10.79 5.54
C ASN A 88 2.39 10.32 6.96
N VAL A 89 2.24 9.00 7.17
CA VAL A 89 1.97 8.44 8.51
C VAL A 89 3.09 8.83 9.50
N ARG A 90 4.36 8.66 9.11
CA ARG A 90 5.49 9.06 9.96
C ARG A 90 5.49 10.54 10.31
N ASN A 91 5.14 11.40 9.36
CA ASN A 91 5.07 12.84 9.60
C ASN A 91 3.92 13.18 10.57
N THR A 92 2.74 12.61 10.37
CA THR A 92 1.62 12.76 11.29
C THR A 92 2.00 12.32 12.71
N ILE A 93 2.63 11.16 12.86
CA ILE A 93 3.09 10.67 14.17
C ILE A 93 4.09 11.66 14.80
N ARG A 94 5.04 12.20 14.02
CA ARG A 94 6.00 13.18 14.51
C ARG A 94 5.33 14.47 14.95
N GLU A 95 4.34 14.94 14.19
CA GLU A 95 3.55 16.13 14.53
C GLU A 95 2.73 15.91 15.81
N ASP A 96 2.12 14.74 15.95
CA ASP A 96 1.34 14.35 17.14
C ASP A 96 2.23 14.24 18.41
N ILE A 97 3.44 13.70 18.25
CA ILE A 97 4.41 13.59 19.36
C ILE A 97 4.93 14.98 19.75
N GLY A 98 5.23 15.86 18.78
CA GLY A 98 5.79 17.18 19.01
C GLY A 98 7.02 17.11 19.92
N ASP A 99 7.03 17.93 20.98
CA ASP A 99 8.10 17.97 21.99
C ASP A 99 7.86 17.04 23.18
N ALA A 100 6.86 16.15 23.11
CA ALA A 100 6.56 15.23 24.20
C ALA A 100 7.71 14.23 24.42
N LYS A 101 8.00 13.96 25.67
CA LYS A 101 8.97 12.90 26.06
C LYS A 101 8.33 11.54 25.83
N PHE A 102 9.02 10.67 25.16
CA PHE A 102 8.55 9.31 24.91
C PHE A 102 9.67 8.30 25.20
N CYS A 103 9.30 7.07 25.52
CA CYS A 103 10.23 5.95 25.59
C CYS A 103 9.77 4.86 24.62
N ILE A 104 10.72 4.11 24.09
CA ILE A 104 10.47 2.95 23.24
C ILE A 104 10.66 1.72 24.12
N LEU A 105 9.61 0.93 24.28
CA LEU A 105 9.68 -0.38 24.90
C LEU A 105 9.81 -1.42 23.81
N VAL A 106 10.92 -2.16 23.82
CA VAL A 106 11.17 -3.28 22.91
C VAL A 106 11.04 -4.56 23.72
N ASP A 107 10.06 -5.37 23.40
CA ASP A 107 9.88 -6.69 24.00
C ASP A 107 10.14 -7.77 22.94
N GLU A 108 10.90 -8.80 23.32
CA GLU A 108 11.24 -9.94 22.48
C GLU A 108 10.24 -11.06 22.75
N ALA A 109 9.24 -11.23 21.86
CA ALA A 109 8.38 -12.39 21.92
C ALA A 109 9.13 -13.62 21.36
N ARG A 110 9.53 -14.53 22.23
CA ARG A 110 9.99 -15.87 21.83
C ARG A 110 8.77 -16.76 21.60
N ASP A 111 8.59 -17.20 20.37
CA ASP A 111 7.71 -18.34 20.09
C ASP A 111 8.48 -19.64 20.34
N GLU A 112 7.94 -20.54 21.16
CA GLU A 112 8.54 -21.84 21.49
C GLU A 112 8.49 -22.83 20.30
N SER A 113 7.86 -22.48 19.20
CA SER A 113 7.87 -23.28 17.97
C SER A 113 9.19 -23.06 17.22
N ASN A 114 10.00 -24.13 17.09
CA ASN A 114 11.29 -24.19 16.36
C ASN A 114 11.20 -23.92 14.85
N ILE A 115 10.31 -23.06 14.41
CA ILE A 115 10.19 -22.63 13.02
C ILE A 115 10.89 -21.29 12.91
N HIS A 116 11.92 -21.20 12.06
CA HIS A 116 12.62 -19.97 11.68
C HIS A 116 11.65 -18.94 11.11
N HIS A 117 10.93 -18.24 11.98
CA HIS A 117 10.22 -17.03 11.62
C HIS A 117 11.06 -15.79 11.94
N PRO A 118 11.08 -14.79 11.05
CA PRO A 118 11.76 -13.53 11.34
C PRO A 118 11.15 -12.90 12.59
N PHE A 119 12.01 -12.43 13.47
CA PHE A 119 11.67 -11.77 14.74
C PHE A 119 10.56 -10.72 14.54
N PHE A 120 9.43 -10.89 15.20
CA PHE A 120 8.44 -9.84 15.36
C PHE A 120 8.81 -8.97 16.56
N PHE A 121 9.31 -7.78 16.31
CA PHE A 121 9.46 -6.78 17.35
C PHE A 121 8.14 -6.07 17.56
N VAL A 122 7.56 -6.17 18.74
CA VAL A 122 6.45 -5.34 19.16
C VAL A 122 7.01 -4.05 19.76
N ILE A 123 6.98 -2.97 18.99
CA ILE A 123 7.37 -1.64 19.48
C ILE A 123 6.12 -1.01 20.09
N ARG A 124 6.07 -0.88 21.42
CA ARG A 124 5.09 -0.05 22.14
C ARG A 124 5.68 1.32 22.42
N VAL A 125 5.10 2.36 21.87
CA VAL A 125 5.40 3.74 22.22
C VAL A 125 4.49 4.10 23.40
N LEU A 126 5.07 4.28 24.59
CA LEU A 126 4.35 4.77 25.75
C LEU A 126 4.58 6.27 25.87
N PHE A 127 3.52 7.05 25.75
CA PHE A 127 3.54 8.46 26.12
C PHE A 127 3.61 8.55 27.65
N CYS A 128 4.74 8.98 28.15
CA CYS A 128 4.86 9.28 29.57
C CYS A 128 4.31 10.70 29.81
N CYS A 129 3.04 10.79 30.18
CA CYS A 129 2.52 12.01 30.79
C CYS A 129 3.11 12.10 32.19
N CYS A 130 4.30 12.68 32.33
CA CYS A 130 4.77 13.12 33.62
C CYS A 130 4.00 14.39 33.98
N PHE A 131 3.10 14.29 34.97
CA PHE A 131 2.60 15.42 35.74
C PHE A 131 3.74 16.09 36.48
#